data_9983ac8d549f91e7bc2efbe2a6c57ea2
#
_entry.id   9983ac8d549f91e7bc2efbe2a6c57ea2
#
_cell.length_a   1.000
_cell.length_b   1.000
_cell.length_c   1.000
_cell.angle_alpha   90.00
_cell.angle_beta   90.00
_cell.angle_gamma   90.00
#
_symmetry.space_group_name_H-M   'P 1'
#
loop_
_entity.id
_entity.type
_entity.pdbx_description
1 polymer ?
#
loop_
_entity_poly.entity_id
_entity_poly.type
_entity_poly.pdbx_seq_one_letter_code
_entity_poly.pdbx_strand_id
1 'polypeptide(L)'
;MRVANLFLIVLATSVSEAQSRFDDLANLPFKENRPTPETAKTLREELLFQRATQTYLWAMPLINTMGMYDGFKDSFGTGYNVMAIWEKRLDAKTHITTPNSDLIYGISFANLAETGPLVFEAPPKLQGILLDMWQRPIPCDTKPFQGDIGLPGPDEGKGGKFLLLPPGYTGDVPSGHYVYRSGTNNVFIFLRSFYQSLDNIQPAVDVLMQSKIYPLGKEGSAKKMEFKMASGKPHEMLPRTDIKAFEELKWLVDSEGTNLAGADGLGMLAGVGIIKGKAFMPDGRTKEILTNAAATAYKMSRLIGMESRVGDVDLRVFKDRQWVNPVNNVSSLWPNAYIDLDWTDTKLGFRNVDARVWMFTDYYSISPGMVSMTPGKGAFYMIAFKDAVGNWLDGQNTYTLHLPKDIPAALFWSVTLYEAENASGLDNGQPFPSLGKLNNPVQESDGSTILHIGPKAPAEKDKNWLATPPGRGYFAILRLYAPTEPAINMTWKPGDIEKVN
;
A
#
# COMPACT_ATOMS: atom_id res chain seq x y z
N MET A 1 32.60 -26.26 22.79
CA MET A 1 33.37 -26.18 21.52
C MET A 1 32.80 -27.05 20.36
N ARG A 2 31.62 -27.65 20.47
CA ARG A 2 31.03 -28.47 19.37
C ARG A 2 29.80 -27.82 18.68
N VAL A 3 29.30 -26.71 19.17
CA VAL A 3 28.13 -26.03 18.60
C VAL A 3 28.52 -24.99 17.54
N ALA A 4 29.71 -24.40 17.63
CA ALA A 4 30.20 -23.43 16.64
C ALA A 4 30.47 -24.00 15.24
N ASN A 5 30.88 -25.31 15.18
CA ASN A 5 31.16 -25.95 13.90
C ASN A 5 29.88 -26.37 13.11
N LEU A 6 28.73 -26.52 13.79
CA LEU A 6 27.49 -26.88 13.12
C LEU A 6 26.87 -25.66 12.40
N PHE A 7 27.05 -24.46 12.96
CA PHE A 7 26.57 -23.23 12.33
C PHE A 7 27.35 -22.81 11.08
N LEU A 8 28.67 -23.11 11.05
CA LEU A 8 29.51 -22.84 9.86
C LEU A 8 29.18 -23.77 8.68
N ILE A 9 28.78 -25.02 8.98
CA ILE A 9 28.44 -26.03 7.95
C ILE A 9 27.10 -25.71 7.29
N VAL A 10 26.11 -25.21 8.04
CA VAL A 10 24.79 -24.83 7.49
C VAL A 10 24.88 -23.57 6.62
N LEU A 11 25.69 -22.61 6.99
CA LEU A 11 25.92 -21.38 6.20
C LEU A 11 26.71 -21.68 4.90
N ALA A 12 27.68 -22.62 4.95
CA ALA A 12 28.45 -23.01 3.77
C ALA A 12 27.63 -23.79 2.75
N THR A 13 26.69 -24.64 3.19
CA THR A 13 25.81 -25.40 2.28
C THR A 13 24.79 -24.50 1.59
N SER A 14 24.22 -23.50 2.27
CA SER A 14 23.23 -22.59 1.65
C SER A 14 23.86 -21.66 0.61
N VAL A 15 25.08 -21.20 0.82
CA VAL A 15 25.83 -20.39 -0.15
C VAL A 15 26.27 -21.24 -1.35
N SER A 16 26.64 -22.51 -1.13
CA SER A 16 27.02 -23.43 -2.20
C SER A 16 25.82 -23.78 -3.11
N GLU A 17 24.63 -24.03 -2.56
CA GLU A 17 23.44 -24.32 -3.35
C GLU A 17 22.95 -23.12 -4.18
N ALA A 18 23.00 -21.91 -3.64
CA ALA A 18 22.64 -20.71 -4.38
C ALA A 18 23.63 -20.40 -5.51
N GLN A 19 24.91 -20.70 -5.32
CA GLN A 19 25.94 -20.52 -6.33
C GLN A 19 25.82 -21.58 -7.43
N SER A 20 25.47 -22.82 -7.08
CA SER A 20 25.29 -23.92 -8.05
C SER A 20 24.18 -23.66 -9.06
N ARG A 21 23.04 -23.02 -8.67
CA ARG A 21 21.95 -22.69 -9.60
C ARG A 21 22.38 -21.77 -10.74
N PHE A 22 23.13 -20.74 -10.43
CA PHE A 22 23.61 -19.78 -11.46
C PHE A 22 24.67 -20.41 -12.35
N ASP A 23 25.57 -21.19 -11.78
CA ASP A 23 26.58 -21.94 -12.51
C ASP A 23 25.94 -23.01 -13.40
N ASP A 24 24.94 -23.74 -12.91
CA ASP A 24 24.22 -24.77 -13.68
C ASP A 24 23.55 -24.14 -14.92
N LEU A 25 22.89 -22.97 -14.77
CA LEU A 25 22.28 -22.27 -15.89
C LEU A 25 23.32 -21.76 -16.89
N ALA A 26 24.43 -21.20 -16.40
CA ALA A 26 25.50 -20.65 -17.25
C ALA A 26 26.26 -21.74 -18.03
N ASN A 27 26.33 -22.98 -17.47
CA ASN A 27 27.08 -24.07 -18.03
C ASN A 27 26.20 -25.12 -18.73
N LEU A 28 24.95 -24.79 -19.06
CA LEU A 28 24.09 -25.70 -19.80
C LEU A 28 24.71 -26.09 -21.13
N PRO A 29 24.67 -27.43 -21.53
CA PRO A 29 25.40 -27.90 -22.66
C PRO A 29 24.87 -27.42 -24.02
N PHE A 30 25.80 -26.94 -24.86
CA PHE A 30 25.56 -26.64 -26.27
C PHE A 30 26.35 -27.60 -27.11
N LYS A 31 25.70 -28.21 -28.08
CA LYS A 31 26.35 -29.13 -29.04
C LYS A 31 26.43 -28.44 -30.39
N GLU A 32 27.63 -28.39 -30.98
CA GLU A 32 27.86 -27.72 -32.28
C GLU A 32 27.33 -26.27 -32.26
N ASN A 33 27.59 -25.52 -31.18
CA ASN A 33 27.11 -24.16 -30.94
C ASN A 33 25.57 -23.98 -30.90
N ARG A 34 24.83 -25.07 -30.66
CA ARG A 34 23.36 -25.10 -30.56
C ARG A 34 22.90 -25.72 -29.25
N PRO A 35 21.80 -25.27 -28.62
CA PRO A 35 21.29 -25.93 -27.43
C PRO A 35 20.81 -27.34 -27.74
N THR A 36 21.05 -28.26 -26.83
CA THR A 36 20.36 -29.57 -26.89
C THR A 36 18.85 -29.38 -26.66
N PRO A 37 17.98 -30.34 -27.00
CA PRO A 37 16.53 -30.23 -26.71
C PRO A 37 16.24 -29.96 -25.23
N GLU A 38 16.96 -30.63 -24.32
CA GLU A 38 16.85 -30.48 -22.87
C GLU A 38 17.28 -29.09 -22.43
N THR A 39 18.44 -28.64 -22.91
CA THR A 39 18.95 -27.28 -22.69
C THR A 39 17.93 -26.21 -23.16
N ALA A 40 17.40 -26.41 -24.39
CA ALA A 40 16.41 -25.48 -24.94
C ALA A 40 15.13 -25.44 -24.11
N LYS A 41 14.67 -26.56 -23.56
CA LYS A 41 13.52 -26.64 -22.66
C LYS A 41 13.82 -25.88 -21.37
N THR A 42 14.91 -26.18 -20.69
CA THR A 42 15.33 -25.55 -19.44
C THR A 42 15.44 -24.04 -19.58
N LEU A 43 16.11 -23.56 -20.63
CA LEU A 43 16.28 -22.12 -20.87
C LEU A 43 14.95 -21.40 -21.18
N ARG A 44 14.00 -22.05 -21.88
CA ARG A 44 12.68 -21.44 -22.13
C ARG A 44 11.87 -21.32 -20.83
N GLU A 45 11.88 -22.35 -19.98
CA GLU A 45 11.17 -22.34 -18.71
C GLU A 45 11.77 -21.29 -17.75
N GLU A 46 13.10 -21.24 -17.66
CA GLU A 46 13.80 -20.23 -16.86
C GLU A 46 13.53 -18.81 -17.38
N LEU A 47 13.59 -18.61 -18.70
CA LEU A 47 13.28 -17.31 -19.32
C LEU A 47 11.85 -16.86 -19.00
N LEU A 48 10.87 -17.78 -19.03
CA LEU A 48 9.48 -17.48 -18.66
C LEU A 48 9.38 -17.11 -17.18
N PHE A 49 10.03 -17.87 -16.29
CA PHE A 49 10.03 -17.63 -14.85
C PHE A 49 10.62 -16.25 -14.51
N GLN A 50 11.77 -15.89 -15.10
CA GLN A 50 12.42 -14.59 -14.89
C GLN A 50 11.55 -13.45 -15.41
N ARG A 51 10.98 -13.58 -16.62
CA ARG A 51 10.05 -12.58 -17.17
C ARG A 51 8.81 -12.39 -16.30
N ALA A 52 8.22 -13.48 -15.83
CA ALA A 52 7.04 -13.45 -14.97
C ALA A 52 7.34 -12.80 -13.61
N THR A 53 8.49 -13.12 -13.00
CA THR A 53 8.95 -12.50 -11.76
C THR A 53 9.13 -10.99 -11.93
N GLN A 54 9.82 -10.56 -12.99
CA GLN A 54 10.02 -9.13 -13.27
C GLN A 54 8.72 -8.41 -13.64
N THR A 55 7.84 -9.06 -14.41
CA THR A 55 6.53 -8.49 -14.74
C THR A 55 5.69 -8.28 -13.47
N TYR A 56 5.70 -9.22 -12.54
CA TYR A 56 5.00 -9.11 -11.27
C TYR A 56 5.52 -7.92 -10.45
N LEU A 57 6.84 -7.83 -10.22
CA LEU A 57 7.46 -6.72 -9.48
C LEU A 57 7.17 -5.37 -10.15
N TRP A 58 7.34 -5.28 -11.46
CA TRP A 58 7.03 -4.08 -12.22
C TRP A 58 5.56 -3.68 -12.10
N ALA A 59 4.65 -4.64 -12.12
CA ALA A 59 3.20 -4.42 -12.05
C ALA A 59 2.65 -4.33 -10.61
N MET A 60 3.50 -4.27 -9.58
CA MET A 60 3.08 -4.33 -8.18
C MET A 60 1.94 -3.34 -7.82
N PRO A 61 1.92 -2.07 -8.30
CA PRO A 61 0.77 -1.19 -8.05
C PRO A 61 -0.53 -1.73 -8.65
N LEU A 62 -0.48 -2.27 -9.88
CA LEU A 62 -1.65 -2.86 -10.53
C LEU A 62 -2.15 -4.09 -9.78
N ILE A 63 -1.23 -4.98 -9.39
CA ILE A 63 -1.55 -6.22 -8.65
C ILE A 63 -2.15 -5.89 -7.28
N ASN A 64 -1.60 -4.90 -6.58
CA ASN A 64 -2.15 -4.41 -5.31
C ASN A 64 -3.57 -3.83 -5.51
N THR A 65 -3.78 -3.00 -6.52
CA THR A 65 -5.10 -2.43 -6.83
C THR A 65 -6.09 -3.52 -7.24
N MET A 66 -5.65 -4.50 -8.03
CA MET A 66 -6.52 -5.61 -8.46
C MET A 66 -6.93 -6.50 -7.30
N GLY A 67 -6.05 -6.77 -6.34
CA GLY A 67 -6.42 -7.48 -5.11
C GLY A 67 -7.54 -6.74 -4.36
N MET A 68 -7.43 -5.41 -4.24
CA MET A 68 -8.49 -4.58 -3.64
C MET A 68 -9.77 -4.57 -4.48
N TYR A 69 -9.66 -4.43 -5.80
CA TYR A 69 -10.82 -4.42 -6.72
C TYR A 69 -11.58 -5.74 -6.70
N ASP A 70 -10.90 -6.88 -6.80
CA ASP A 70 -11.53 -8.20 -6.78
C ASP A 70 -12.15 -8.50 -5.40
N GLY A 71 -11.44 -8.20 -4.32
CA GLY A 71 -11.98 -8.35 -2.97
C GLY A 71 -13.19 -7.44 -2.72
N PHE A 72 -13.18 -6.23 -3.26
CA PHE A 72 -14.33 -5.33 -3.23
C PHE A 72 -15.51 -5.90 -4.01
N LYS A 73 -15.29 -6.34 -5.25
CA LYS A 73 -16.29 -6.94 -6.13
C LYS A 73 -16.96 -8.16 -5.49
N ASP A 74 -16.14 -9.05 -4.94
CA ASP A 74 -16.61 -10.30 -4.32
C ASP A 74 -17.42 -10.04 -3.03
N SER A 75 -17.04 -9.01 -2.25
CA SER A 75 -17.68 -8.69 -0.99
C SER A 75 -18.92 -7.79 -1.12
N PHE A 76 -18.92 -6.85 -2.06
CA PHE A 76 -19.90 -5.77 -2.13
C PHE A 76 -20.64 -5.65 -3.46
N GLY A 77 -20.15 -6.33 -4.51
CA GLY A 77 -20.66 -6.21 -5.88
C GLY A 77 -19.95 -5.12 -6.68
N THR A 78 -20.51 -4.79 -7.83
CA THR A 78 -19.96 -3.82 -8.79
C THR A 78 -20.95 -2.70 -9.07
N GLY A 79 -20.45 -1.56 -9.52
CA GLY A 79 -21.25 -0.42 -9.95
C GLY A 79 -20.72 0.90 -9.38
N TYR A 80 -20.81 1.96 -10.17
CA TYR A 80 -20.34 3.29 -9.77
C TYR A 80 -21.03 3.83 -8.50
N ASN A 81 -22.20 3.29 -8.16
CA ASN A 81 -23.01 3.70 -7.02
C ASN A 81 -22.80 2.82 -5.77
N VAL A 82 -21.87 1.87 -5.79
CA VAL A 82 -21.55 1.01 -4.63
C VAL A 82 -20.38 1.58 -3.87
N MET A 83 -20.53 1.75 -2.57
CA MET A 83 -19.46 2.21 -1.66
C MET A 83 -19.43 1.32 -0.41
N ALA A 84 -18.28 0.71 -0.15
CA ALA A 84 -18.04 0.01 1.11
C ALA A 84 -17.58 1.01 2.18
N ILE A 85 -18.14 0.90 3.38
CA ILE A 85 -17.80 1.75 4.54
C ILE A 85 -17.46 0.85 5.74
N TRP A 86 -16.30 1.08 6.35
CA TRP A 86 -15.92 0.45 7.63
C TRP A 86 -16.45 1.29 8.79
N GLU A 87 -17.75 1.17 9.02
CA GLU A 87 -18.54 2.02 9.93
C GLU A 87 -18.17 1.86 11.40
N LYS A 88 -17.53 0.76 11.78
CA LYS A 88 -17.01 0.49 13.13
C LYS A 88 -15.48 0.48 13.17
N ARG A 89 -14.85 1.23 12.26
CA ARG A 89 -13.40 1.22 12.01
C ARG A 89 -12.96 -0.04 11.26
N LEU A 90 -11.77 0.01 10.72
CA LEU A 90 -11.17 -1.08 9.96
C LEU A 90 -10.38 -1.97 10.92
N ASP A 91 -10.78 -3.23 11.04
CA ASP A 91 -10.18 -4.24 11.91
C ASP A 91 -9.30 -5.24 11.14
N ALA A 92 -8.63 -6.15 11.85
CA ALA A 92 -7.74 -7.13 11.26
C ALA A 92 -8.44 -8.22 10.40
N LYS A 93 -9.78 -8.27 10.37
CA LYS A 93 -10.53 -9.18 9.50
C LYS A 93 -10.53 -8.75 8.04
N THR A 94 -10.27 -7.48 7.78
CA THR A 94 -10.05 -6.98 6.43
C THR A 94 -8.57 -7.13 6.09
N HIS A 95 -8.25 -8.09 5.26
CA HIS A 95 -6.90 -8.32 4.75
C HIS A 95 -6.64 -7.35 3.59
N ILE A 96 -6.01 -6.24 3.89
CA ILE A 96 -5.54 -5.19 2.97
C ILE A 96 -4.19 -4.70 3.48
N THR A 97 -3.33 -4.20 2.62
CA THR A 97 -2.00 -3.71 3.02
C THR A 97 -2.11 -2.49 3.96
N THR A 98 -1.47 -2.57 5.12
CA THR A 98 -1.39 -1.55 6.17
C THR A 98 -2.70 -0.79 6.46
N PRO A 99 -3.80 -1.53 6.79
CA PRO A 99 -5.05 -0.91 7.14
C PRO A 99 -4.87 0.05 8.33
N ASN A 100 -5.66 1.12 8.32
CA ASN A 100 -5.61 2.10 9.39
C ASN A 100 -6.93 2.08 10.19
N SER A 101 -6.83 1.76 11.47
CA SER A 101 -7.99 1.66 12.36
C SER A 101 -8.40 3.00 13.00
N ASP A 102 -7.72 4.09 12.70
CA ASP A 102 -7.91 5.36 13.42
C ASP A 102 -8.84 6.35 12.70
N LEU A 103 -9.37 5.94 11.54
CA LEU A 103 -10.29 6.73 10.72
C LEU A 103 -11.44 5.85 10.22
N ILE A 104 -12.51 6.49 9.75
CA ILE A 104 -13.58 5.81 9.02
C ILE A 104 -13.26 5.87 7.53
N TYR A 105 -13.20 4.70 6.90
CA TYR A 105 -12.90 4.58 5.47
C TYR A 105 -14.12 4.25 4.64
N GLY A 106 -14.17 4.84 3.43
CA GLY A 106 -15.07 4.48 2.36
C GLY A 106 -14.28 4.24 1.08
N ILE A 107 -14.58 3.15 0.36
CA ILE A 107 -13.97 2.88 -0.93
C ILE A 107 -15.04 2.56 -1.98
N SER A 108 -14.74 2.93 -3.23
CA SER A 108 -15.56 2.63 -4.39
C SER A 108 -14.67 2.47 -5.62
N PHE A 109 -15.12 1.63 -6.54
CA PHE A 109 -14.53 1.50 -7.88
C PHE A 109 -15.56 1.83 -8.94
N ALA A 110 -15.13 2.48 -10.00
CA ALA A 110 -15.99 2.80 -11.13
C ALA A 110 -15.25 2.60 -12.45
N ASN A 111 -15.99 2.29 -13.52
CA ASN A 111 -15.45 2.14 -14.85
C ASN A 111 -15.98 3.26 -15.75
N LEU A 112 -15.10 4.19 -16.12
CA LEU A 112 -15.43 5.35 -16.95
C LEU A 112 -15.72 4.98 -18.41
N ALA A 113 -15.28 3.80 -18.89
CA ALA A 113 -15.67 3.33 -20.23
C ALA A 113 -17.14 2.90 -20.28
N GLU A 114 -17.70 2.45 -19.14
CA GLU A 114 -19.11 2.07 -19.04
C GLU A 114 -20.03 3.27 -18.74
N THR A 115 -19.56 4.18 -17.88
CA THR A 115 -20.38 5.30 -17.38
C THR A 115 -20.23 6.57 -18.22
N GLY A 116 -19.15 6.72 -18.99
CA GLY A 116 -18.67 8.01 -19.46
C GLY A 116 -18.13 8.86 -18.31
N PRO A 117 -18.03 10.19 -18.48
CA PRO A 117 -17.67 11.11 -17.42
C PRO A 117 -18.49 10.91 -16.15
N LEU A 118 -17.84 10.84 -15.00
CA LEU A 118 -18.48 10.51 -13.73
C LEU A 118 -18.27 11.64 -12.72
N VAL A 119 -19.33 12.06 -12.05
CA VAL A 119 -19.29 13.05 -10.98
C VAL A 119 -19.27 12.33 -9.64
N PHE A 120 -18.26 12.60 -8.83
CA PHE A 120 -18.24 12.32 -7.41
C PHE A 120 -18.58 13.63 -6.67
N GLU A 121 -19.69 13.65 -5.94
CA GLU A 121 -20.12 14.79 -5.11
C GLU A 121 -19.74 14.51 -3.66
N ALA A 122 -18.76 15.23 -3.17
CA ALA A 122 -18.24 15.11 -1.80
C ALA A 122 -18.91 16.10 -0.85
N PRO A 123 -19.36 15.67 0.34
CA PRO A 123 -19.81 16.58 1.37
C PRO A 123 -18.64 17.35 2.00
N PRO A 124 -18.90 18.45 2.71
CA PRO A 124 -17.88 19.16 3.50
C PRO A 124 -17.23 18.21 4.52
N LYS A 125 -15.96 18.46 4.83
CA LYS A 125 -15.11 17.74 5.80
C LYS A 125 -14.69 16.33 5.36
N LEU A 126 -15.20 15.80 4.26
CA LEU A 126 -14.72 14.56 3.70
C LEU A 126 -13.32 14.75 3.11
N GLN A 127 -12.43 13.78 3.31
CA GLN A 127 -11.14 13.72 2.64
C GLN A 127 -11.03 12.46 1.80
N GLY A 128 -10.19 12.49 0.79
CA GLY A 128 -9.95 11.30 -0.02
C GLY A 128 -8.96 11.53 -1.13
N ILE A 129 -8.82 10.49 -1.94
CA ILE A 129 -7.93 10.48 -3.08
C ILE A 129 -8.64 9.80 -4.24
N LEU A 130 -8.57 10.41 -5.42
CA LEU A 130 -9.04 9.85 -6.69
C LEU A 130 -7.82 9.29 -7.42
N LEU A 131 -7.82 7.98 -7.67
CA LEU A 131 -6.67 7.23 -8.16
C LEU A 131 -7.01 6.49 -9.45
N ASP A 132 -6.03 6.36 -10.34
CA ASP A 132 -6.07 5.44 -11.45
C ASP A 132 -5.67 4.01 -10.99
N MET A 133 -5.69 3.03 -11.90
CA MET A 133 -5.36 1.64 -11.54
C MET A 133 -3.89 1.40 -11.24
N TRP A 134 -2.99 2.32 -11.60
CA TRP A 134 -1.61 2.34 -11.12
C TRP A 134 -1.48 2.94 -9.72
N GLN A 135 -2.57 3.30 -9.09
CA GLN A 135 -2.62 4.07 -7.84
C GLN A 135 -1.91 5.44 -7.95
N ARG A 136 -1.85 5.99 -9.16
CA ARG A 136 -1.40 7.36 -9.36
C ARG A 136 -2.54 8.31 -9.03
N PRO A 137 -2.27 9.40 -8.32
CA PRO A 137 -3.27 10.42 -8.09
C PRO A 137 -3.66 11.04 -9.43
N ILE A 138 -4.97 11.03 -9.73
CA ILE A 138 -5.48 11.51 -11.02
C ILE A 138 -5.21 13.02 -11.14
N PRO A 139 -4.57 13.49 -12.22
CA PRO A 139 -4.28 14.90 -12.41
C PRO A 139 -5.55 15.76 -12.43
N CYS A 140 -5.53 16.88 -11.69
CA CYS A 140 -6.58 17.89 -11.68
C CYS A 140 -6.24 19.03 -12.63
N ASP A 141 -7.24 19.56 -13.37
CA ASP A 141 -7.05 20.75 -14.23
C ASP A 141 -6.71 21.98 -13.38
N THR A 142 -7.20 22.06 -12.12
CA THR A 142 -6.81 23.07 -11.15
C THR A 142 -5.45 22.73 -10.55
N LYS A 143 -4.40 23.37 -11.04
CA LYS A 143 -3.03 23.16 -10.53
C LYS A 143 -2.86 23.79 -9.13
N PRO A 144 -2.03 23.22 -8.23
CA PRO A 144 -1.14 22.05 -8.44
C PRO A 144 -1.76 20.70 -8.02
N PHE A 145 -3.08 20.63 -7.84
CA PHE A 145 -3.73 19.46 -7.23
C PHE A 145 -3.69 18.20 -8.11
N GLN A 146 -3.55 17.06 -7.46
CA GLN A 146 -3.54 15.74 -8.07
C GLN A 146 -4.18 14.73 -7.12
N GLY A 147 -5.30 14.15 -7.50
CA GLY A 147 -6.01 13.13 -6.75
C GLY A 147 -6.69 13.59 -5.46
N ASP A 148 -6.07 14.45 -4.69
CA ASP A 148 -6.58 14.88 -3.39
C ASP A 148 -7.94 15.59 -3.48
N ILE A 149 -8.82 15.24 -2.54
CA ILE A 149 -10.06 15.94 -2.22
C ILE A 149 -10.09 16.26 -0.71
N GLY A 150 -10.91 17.23 -0.33
CA GLY A 150 -10.98 17.69 1.05
C GLY A 150 -9.90 18.74 1.37
N LEU A 151 -9.45 18.79 2.62
CA LEU A 151 -8.52 19.82 3.07
C LEU A 151 -7.23 19.96 2.23
N PRO A 152 -6.59 18.85 1.77
CA PRO A 152 -5.43 18.96 0.88
C PRO A 152 -5.83 19.16 -0.59
N GLY A 153 -7.10 19.08 -0.95
CA GLY A 153 -7.61 19.18 -2.31
C GLY A 153 -8.04 20.61 -2.71
N PRO A 154 -8.51 20.78 -3.95
CA PRO A 154 -8.91 22.07 -4.49
C PRO A 154 -10.17 22.64 -3.82
N ASP A 155 -10.96 21.83 -3.14
CA ASP A 155 -12.16 22.23 -2.40
C ASP A 155 -11.87 22.73 -0.98
N GLU A 156 -10.65 22.58 -0.50
CA GLU A 156 -10.20 23.01 0.83
C GLU A 156 -11.11 22.51 1.97
N GLY A 157 -11.66 21.29 1.80
CA GLY A 157 -12.57 20.67 2.77
C GLY A 157 -14.00 21.21 2.76
N LYS A 158 -14.36 22.06 1.79
CA LYS A 158 -15.72 22.61 1.65
C LYS A 158 -16.65 21.64 0.92
N GLY A 159 -16.10 20.56 0.33
CA GLY A 159 -16.81 19.65 -0.54
C GLY A 159 -17.07 20.24 -1.92
N GLY A 160 -17.73 19.47 -2.77
CA GLY A 160 -18.05 19.93 -4.13
C GLY A 160 -18.23 18.78 -5.13
N LYS A 161 -18.25 19.14 -6.39
CA LYS A 161 -18.43 18.18 -7.50
C LYS A 161 -17.09 17.94 -8.17
N PHE A 162 -16.62 16.70 -8.12
CA PHE A 162 -15.37 16.23 -8.70
C PHE A 162 -15.69 15.42 -9.97
N LEU A 163 -15.31 15.95 -11.12
CA LEU A 163 -15.61 15.34 -12.42
C LEU A 163 -14.43 14.48 -12.89
N LEU A 164 -14.63 13.18 -12.92
CA LEU A 164 -13.69 12.18 -13.44
C LEU A 164 -13.94 12.00 -14.94
N LEU A 165 -12.96 12.30 -15.76
CA LEU A 165 -12.99 12.13 -17.20
C LEU A 165 -12.22 10.88 -17.63
N PRO A 166 -12.75 10.06 -18.55
CA PRO A 166 -12.04 8.90 -19.09
C PRO A 166 -10.82 9.31 -19.91
N PRO A 167 -9.88 8.40 -20.17
CA PRO A 167 -8.73 8.65 -21.03
C PRO A 167 -9.15 9.19 -22.40
N GLY A 168 -8.50 10.28 -22.85
CA GLY A 168 -8.73 10.86 -24.17
C GLY A 168 -10.08 11.56 -24.34
N TYR A 169 -10.78 11.89 -23.26
CA TYR A 169 -12.06 12.60 -23.34
C TYR A 169 -11.90 14.00 -23.99
N THR A 170 -12.68 14.25 -25.03
CA THR A 170 -12.67 15.51 -25.82
C THR A 170 -14.03 16.23 -25.81
N GLY A 171 -15.02 15.71 -25.07
CA GLY A 171 -16.34 16.32 -24.96
C GLY A 171 -16.35 17.55 -24.07
N ASP A 172 -17.55 18.15 -23.92
CA ASP A 172 -17.76 19.35 -23.12
C ASP A 172 -17.50 19.10 -21.62
N VAL A 173 -16.85 20.06 -20.99
CA VAL A 173 -16.58 20.11 -19.57
C VAL A 173 -17.37 21.26 -18.94
N PRO A 174 -18.46 20.96 -18.23
CA PRO A 174 -19.30 22.01 -17.65
C PRO A 174 -18.59 22.72 -16.48
N SER A 175 -18.86 24.00 -16.29
CA SER A 175 -18.38 24.79 -15.16
C SER A 175 -18.92 24.24 -13.82
N GLY A 176 -18.29 24.66 -12.71
CA GLY A 176 -18.72 24.27 -11.36
C GLY A 176 -18.23 22.89 -10.91
N HIS A 177 -17.27 22.30 -11.60
CA HIS A 177 -16.63 21.02 -11.26
C HIS A 177 -15.12 21.20 -11.05
N TYR A 178 -14.57 20.46 -10.12
CA TYR A 178 -13.13 20.17 -10.07
C TYR A 178 -12.86 19.01 -11.05
N VAL A 179 -12.07 19.24 -12.09
CA VAL A 179 -11.93 18.32 -13.23
C VAL A 179 -10.68 17.47 -13.08
N TYR A 180 -10.85 16.14 -13.10
CA TYR A 180 -9.81 15.13 -12.96
C TYR A 180 -9.75 14.26 -14.22
N ARG A 181 -8.57 14.19 -14.87
CA ARG A 181 -8.38 13.44 -16.13
C ARG A 181 -7.67 12.12 -15.85
N SER A 182 -8.43 11.03 -15.86
CA SER A 182 -7.89 9.71 -15.57
C SER A 182 -6.99 9.19 -16.69
N GLY A 183 -5.92 8.49 -16.30
CA GLY A 183 -5.07 7.71 -17.20
C GLY A 183 -5.62 6.32 -17.50
N THR A 184 -6.61 5.84 -16.71
CA THR A 184 -7.25 4.54 -16.87
C THR A 184 -8.78 4.67 -16.89
N ASN A 185 -9.47 3.70 -17.51
CA ASN A 185 -10.94 3.66 -17.50
C ASN A 185 -11.48 3.28 -16.12
N ASN A 186 -10.84 2.31 -15.47
CA ASN A 186 -11.16 1.98 -14.10
C ASN A 186 -10.50 2.98 -13.16
N VAL A 187 -11.25 3.43 -12.16
CA VAL A 187 -10.78 4.40 -11.16
C VAL A 187 -11.10 3.92 -9.76
N PHE A 188 -10.23 4.25 -8.82
CA PHE A 188 -10.36 3.95 -7.41
C PHE A 188 -10.64 5.24 -6.63
N ILE A 189 -11.80 5.28 -5.95
CA ILE A 189 -12.23 6.39 -5.09
C ILE A 189 -11.99 5.94 -3.65
N PHE A 190 -11.00 6.52 -3.02
CA PHE A 190 -10.56 6.20 -1.67
C PHE A 190 -10.88 7.36 -0.73
N LEU A 191 -11.76 7.14 0.25
CA LEU A 191 -12.31 8.18 1.12
C LEU A 191 -11.99 7.90 2.58
N ARG A 192 -11.83 8.97 3.35
CA ARG A 192 -11.61 8.92 4.79
C ARG A 192 -12.34 10.05 5.50
N SER A 193 -12.91 9.73 6.64
CA SER A 193 -13.60 10.68 7.50
C SER A 193 -13.06 10.62 8.92
N PHE A 194 -12.88 11.77 9.53
CA PHE A 194 -12.24 11.94 10.84
C PHE A 194 -13.29 11.98 11.95
N TYR A 195 -12.98 11.34 13.07
CA TYR A 195 -13.70 11.48 14.33
C TYR A 195 -12.75 12.00 15.42
N GLN A 196 -13.30 12.59 16.46
CA GLN A 196 -12.51 13.16 17.56
C GLN A 196 -12.49 12.29 18.81
N SER A 197 -13.42 11.35 18.93
CA SER A 197 -13.55 10.43 20.06
C SER A 197 -13.98 9.05 19.58
N LEU A 198 -13.43 8.01 20.20
CA LEU A 198 -13.82 6.62 19.96
C LEU A 198 -15.27 6.33 20.38
N ASP A 199 -15.80 7.09 21.32
CA ASP A 199 -17.17 6.93 21.80
C ASP A 199 -18.22 7.53 20.86
N ASN A 200 -17.79 8.36 19.87
CA ASN A 200 -18.68 9.02 18.94
C ASN A 200 -18.10 9.09 17.52
N ILE A 201 -18.05 7.93 16.85
CA ILE A 201 -17.58 7.79 15.47
C ILE A 201 -18.69 7.99 14.42
N GLN A 202 -19.97 7.92 14.82
CA GLN A 202 -21.11 7.97 13.90
C GLN A 202 -21.15 9.22 13.02
N PRO A 203 -20.82 10.45 13.50
CA PRO A 203 -20.78 11.61 12.62
C PRO A 203 -19.80 11.47 11.44
N ALA A 204 -18.69 10.73 11.62
CA ALA A 204 -17.75 10.48 10.55
C ALA A 204 -18.31 9.48 9.51
N VAL A 205 -19.09 8.50 9.94
CA VAL A 205 -19.84 7.61 9.05
C VAL A 205 -20.88 8.40 8.25
N ASP A 206 -21.64 9.27 8.93
CA ASP A 206 -22.69 10.08 8.31
C ASP A 206 -22.15 11.03 7.24
N VAL A 207 -20.93 11.54 7.40
CA VAL A 207 -20.25 12.34 6.37
C VAL A 207 -20.02 11.50 5.11
N LEU A 208 -19.49 10.27 5.24
CA LEU A 208 -19.29 9.38 4.09
C LEU A 208 -20.61 9.04 3.38
N MET A 209 -21.68 8.80 4.15
CA MET A 209 -23.00 8.44 3.60
C MET A 209 -23.71 9.59 2.86
N GLN A 210 -23.19 10.82 2.93
CA GLN A 210 -23.68 11.95 2.13
C GLN A 210 -23.05 11.98 0.73
N SER A 211 -22.06 11.17 0.45
CA SER A 211 -21.41 11.08 -0.86
C SER A 211 -22.37 10.62 -1.95
N LYS A 212 -22.25 11.20 -3.14
CA LYS A 212 -22.99 10.76 -4.33
C LYS A 212 -22.04 10.52 -5.49
N ILE A 213 -22.35 9.51 -6.29
CA ILE A 213 -21.64 9.22 -7.54
C ILE A 213 -22.67 9.04 -8.63
N TYR A 214 -22.49 9.73 -9.75
CA TYR A 214 -23.43 9.66 -10.87
C TYR A 214 -22.76 10.06 -12.20
N PRO A 215 -23.21 9.49 -13.34
CA PRO A 215 -22.74 9.92 -14.65
C PRO A 215 -23.10 11.39 -14.92
N LEU A 216 -22.21 12.12 -15.57
CA LEU A 216 -22.37 13.54 -15.89
C LEU A 216 -23.72 13.78 -16.59
N GLY A 217 -24.49 14.75 -16.11
CA GLY A 217 -25.81 15.08 -16.62
C GLY A 217 -26.95 14.10 -16.26
N LYS A 218 -26.67 13.10 -15.39
CA LYS A 218 -27.65 12.10 -14.96
C LYS A 218 -28.01 12.16 -13.47
N GLU A 219 -27.72 13.26 -12.76
CA GLU A 219 -27.94 13.36 -11.30
C GLU A 219 -29.37 12.95 -10.90
N GLY A 220 -30.40 13.46 -11.59
CA GLY A 220 -31.82 13.16 -11.27
C GLY A 220 -32.32 11.76 -11.66
N SER A 221 -31.58 11.03 -12.49
CA SER A 221 -31.91 9.68 -12.98
C SER A 221 -30.88 8.62 -12.61
N ALA A 222 -29.86 8.99 -11.85
CA ALA A 222 -28.81 8.07 -11.43
C ALA A 222 -29.33 7.02 -10.44
N LYS A 223 -28.66 5.87 -10.40
CA LYS A 223 -28.90 4.88 -9.36
C LYS A 223 -28.63 5.50 -7.99
N LYS A 224 -29.45 5.17 -7.02
CA LYS A 224 -29.20 5.54 -5.62
C LYS A 224 -27.88 4.92 -5.14
N MET A 225 -27.15 5.64 -4.28
CA MET A 225 -25.97 5.09 -3.63
C MET A 225 -26.33 3.87 -2.77
N GLU A 226 -25.52 2.85 -2.89
CA GLU A 226 -25.58 1.64 -2.09
C GLU A 226 -24.38 1.63 -1.14
N PHE A 227 -24.61 1.94 0.12
CA PHE A 227 -23.59 1.88 1.17
C PHE A 227 -23.56 0.48 1.78
N LYS A 228 -22.43 -0.20 1.65
CA LYS A 228 -22.22 -1.56 2.17
C LYS A 228 -21.37 -1.47 3.45
N MET A 229 -21.94 -1.89 4.58
CA MET A 229 -21.27 -1.90 5.87
C MET A 229 -20.30 -3.08 5.94
N ALA A 230 -19.01 -2.76 6.08
CA ALA A 230 -17.90 -3.68 5.90
C ALA A 230 -17.27 -4.16 7.23
N SER A 231 -17.40 -3.40 8.31
CA SER A 231 -16.72 -3.69 9.58
C SER A 231 -17.10 -5.06 10.18
N GLY A 232 -16.11 -5.72 10.78
CA GLY A 232 -16.30 -6.98 11.51
C GLY A 232 -16.49 -8.21 10.63
N LYS A 233 -16.35 -8.09 9.32
CA LYS A 233 -16.46 -9.19 8.34
C LYS A 233 -15.12 -9.44 7.65
N PRO A 234 -14.83 -10.70 7.27
CA PRO A 234 -13.63 -11.00 6.52
C PRO A 234 -13.75 -10.47 5.07
N HIS A 235 -12.72 -9.76 4.62
CA HIS A 235 -12.57 -9.29 3.25
C HIS A 235 -11.14 -9.54 2.80
N GLU A 236 -10.95 -10.20 1.65
CA GLU A 236 -9.65 -10.51 1.09
C GLU A 236 -9.30 -9.54 -0.03
N MET A 237 -8.45 -8.57 0.26
CA MET A 237 -8.08 -7.47 -0.64
C MET A 237 -6.56 -7.36 -0.83
N LEU A 238 -5.81 -8.41 -0.46
CA LEU A 238 -4.35 -8.45 -0.65
C LEU A 238 -3.97 -8.78 -2.10
N PRO A 239 -2.75 -8.40 -2.52
CA PRO A 239 -2.18 -8.83 -3.78
C PRO A 239 -2.21 -10.35 -3.94
N ARG A 240 -2.59 -10.85 -5.10
CA ARG A 240 -2.56 -12.30 -5.39
C ARG A 240 -1.13 -12.77 -5.59
N THR A 241 -0.82 -13.95 -5.04
CA THR A 241 0.53 -14.54 -5.03
C THR A 241 0.63 -15.80 -5.88
N ASP A 242 -0.33 -16.01 -6.76
CA ASP A 242 -0.44 -17.18 -7.64
C ASP A 242 -0.79 -16.74 -9.08
N ILE A 243 -1.25 -17.70 -9.90
CA ILE A 243 -1.66 -17.44 -11.30
C ILE A 243 -2.72 -16.36 -11.42
N LYS A 244 -3.55 -16.15 -10.39
CA LYS A 244 -4.61 -15.14 -10.40
C LYS A 244 -4.05 -13.74 -10.61
N ALA A 245 -2.85 -13.43 -10.11
CA ALA A 245 -2.21 -12.14 -10.37
C ALA A 245 -2.08 -11.85 -11.87
N PHE A 246 -1.72 -12.86 -12.67
CA PHE A 246 -1.62 -12.71 -14.13
C PHE A 246 -2.98 -12.72 -14.83
N GLU A 247 -3.96 -13.46 -14.30
CA GLU A 247 -5.35 -13.43 -14.78
C GLU A 247 -5.98 -12.03 -14.54
N GLU A 248 -5.75 -11.43 -13.37
CA GLU A 248 -6.17 -10.07 -13.03
C GLU A 248 -5.48 -9.03 -13.92
N LEU A 249 -4.17 -9.14 -14.14
CA LEU A 249 -3.45 -8.29 -15.10
C LEU A 249 -3.99 -8.44 -16.51
N LYS A 250 -4.38 -9.64 -16.93
CA LYS A 250 -5.02 -9.87 -18.24
C LYS A 250 -6.36 -9.17 -18.33
N TRP A 251 -7.20 -9.29 -17.30
CA TRP A 251 -8.48 -8.57 -17.25
C TRP A 251 -8.27 -7.05 -17.36
N LEU A 252 -7.29 -6.52 -16.63
CA LEU A 252 -6.98 -5.10 -16.65
C LEU A 252 -6.50 -4.63 -18.03
N VAL A 253 -5.61 -5.39 -18.69
CA VAL A 253 -5.14 -5.09 -20.05
C VAL A 253 -6.30 -5.08 -21.04
N ASP A 254 -7.28 -5.96 -20.87
CA ASP A 254 -8.46 -5.99 -21.76
C ASP A 254 -9.45 -4.84 -21.49
N SER A 255 -9.63 -4.46 -20.21
CA SER A 255 -10.56 -3.39 -19.81
C SER A 255 -10.02 -1.98 -20.04
N GLU A 256 -8.69 -1.82 -20.09
CA GLU A 256 -8.04 -0.53 -20.25
C GLU A 256 -7.67 -0.24 -21.71
N GLY A 257 -7.36 1.03 -21.99
CA GLY A 257 -6.83 1.46 -23.30
C GLY A 257 -5.39 0.98 -23.54
N THR A 258 -4.91 1.17 -24.75
CA THR A 258 -3.53 0.83 -25.15
C THR A 258 -2.47 1.63 -24.41
N ASN A 259 -2.86 2.69 -23.71
CA ASN A 259 -1.96 3.55 -22.94
C ASN A 259 -1.74 3.09 -21.49
N LEU A 260 -2.31 1.94 -21.07
CA LEU A 260 -2.17 1.45 -19.69
C LEU A 260 -0.71 1.40 -19.24
N ALA A 261 0.20 0.90 -20.06
CA ALA A 261 1.57 0.57 -19.66
C ALA A 261 2.66 1.07 -20.61
N GLY A 262 2.31 1.78 -21.67
CA GLY A 262 3.23 2.09 -22.76
C GLY A 262 3.69 0.85 -23.55
N ALA A 263 4.44 1.03 -24.62
CA ALA A 263 4.85 -0.08 -25.50
C ALA A 263 5.73 -1.10 -24.78
N ASP A 264 6.71 -0.65 -23.99
CA ASP A 264 7.63 -1.55 -23.27
C ASP A 264 6.91 -2.36 -22.19
N GLY A 265 6.02 -1.71 -21.42
CA GLY A 265 5.22 -2.39 -20.40
C GLY A 265 4.26 -3.43 -21.01
N LEU A 266 3.59 -3.09 -22.12
CA LEU A 266 2.78 -4.06 -22.88
C LEU A 266 3.64 -5.19 -23.45
N GLY A 267 4.88 -4.90 -23.83
CA GLY A 267 5.88 -5.91 -24.26
C GLY A 267 6.26 -6.87 -23.13
N MET A 268 6.45 -6.38 -21.91
CA MET A 268 6.68 -7.22 -20.72
C MET A 268 5.49 -8.16 -20.47
N LEU A 269 4.27 -7.64 -20.51
CA LEU A 269 3.04 -8.42 -20.36
C LEU A 269 2.89 -9.46 -21.49
N ALA A 270 3.18 -9.09 -22.73
CA ALA A 270 3.17 -10.00 -23.87
C ALA A 270 4.19 -11.13 -23.71
N GLY A 271 5.35 -10.85 -23.10
CA GLY A 271 6.40 -11.82 -22.78
C GLY A 271 5.97 -12.94 -21.83
N VAL A 272 4.87 -12.77 -21.10
CA VAL A 272 4.24 -13.78 -20.23
C VAL A 272 2.88 -14.25 -20.76
N GLY A 273 2.55 -13.91 -22.02
CA GLY A 273 1.33 -14.36 -22.70
C GLY A 273 0.12 -13.42 -22.51
N ILE A 274 0.26 -12.28 -21.85
CA ILE A 274 -0.83 -11.32 -21.64
C ILE A 274 -0.86 -10.31 -22.78
N ILE A 275 -1.79 -10.48 -23.72
CA ILE A 275 -1.95 -9.62 -24.91
C ILE A 275 -3.42 -9.18 -24.98
N LYS A 276 -3.66 -7.88 -25.18
CA LYS A 276 -5.00 -7.32 -25.32
C LYS A 276 -5.79 -8.02 -26.42
N GLY A 277 -7.03 -8.41 -26.09
CA GLY A 277 -7.96 -9.06 -27.01
C GLY A 277 -7.61 -10.50 -27.40
N LYS A 278 -6.51 -11.09 -26.86
CA LYS A 278 -6.21 -12.51 -27.04
C LYS A 278 -6.53 -13.31 -25.78
N ALA A 279 -6.98 -14.53 -25.92
CA ALA A 279 -7.22 -15.41 -24.78
C ALA A 279 -5.90 -15.69 -24.04
N PHE A 280 -5.95 -15.63 -22.70
CA PHE A 280 -4.86 -16.04 -21.83
C PHE A 280 -5.16 -17.45 -21.31
N MET A 281 -4.58 -18.45 -21.97
CA MET A 281 -4.81 -19.86 -21.70
C MET A 281 -3.47 -20.60 -21.55
N PRO A 282 -2.73 -20.37 -20.45
CA PRO A 282 -1.48 -21.09 -20.22
C PRO A 282 -1.74 -22.60 -20.05
N ASP A 283 -0.91 -23.44 -20.67
CA ASP A 283 -0.91 -24.86 -20.41
C ASP A 283 -0.50 -25.17 -18.95
N GLY A 284 -0.60 -26.45 -18.55
CA GLY A 284 -0.35 -26.85 -17.17
C GLY A 284 1.06 -26.47 -16.68
N ARG A 285 2.09 -26.62 -17.52
CA ARG A 285 3.47 -26.30 -17.17
C ARG A 285 3.69 -24.78 -17.09
N THR A 286 3.19 -24.03 -18.05
CA THR A 286 3.21 -22.56 -18.05
C THR A 286 2.52 -22.02 -16.80
N LYS A 287 1.34 -22.55 -16.45
CA LYS A 287 0.59 -22.16 -15.26
C LYS A 287 1.38 -22.39 -13.98
N GLU A 288 2.06 -23.54 -13.86
CA GLU A 288 2.93 -23.85 -12.73
C GLU A 288 4.09 -22.84 -12.61
N ILE A 289 4.76 -22.53 -13.72
CA ILE A 289 5.86 -21.55 -13.73
C ILE A 289 5.38 -20.17 -13.33
N LEU A 290 4.26 -19.69 -13.87
CA LEU A 290 3.69 -18.40 -13.54
C LEU A 290 3.27 -18.31 -12.07
N THR A 291 2.66 -19.38 -11.51
CA THR A 291 2.29 -19.47 -10.09
C THR A 291 3.52 -19.34 -9.20
N ASN A 292 4.58 -20.10 -9.49
CA ASN A 292 5.81 -20.06 -8.73
C ASN A 292 6.54 -18.71 -8.87
N ALA A 293 6.48 -18.09 -10.04
CA ALA A 293 7.03 -16.76 -10.27
C ALA A 293 6.30 -15.69 -9.45
N ALA A 294 4.96 -15.73 -9.39
CA ALA A 294 4.17 -14.81 -8.56
C ALA A 294 4.52 -14.94 -7.08
N ALA A 295 4.54 -16.18 -6.56
CA ALA A 295 4.90 -16.45 -5.17
C ALA A 295 6.33 -15.99 -4.84
N THR A 296 7.28 -16.22 -5.74
CA THR A 296 8.67 -15.79 -5.58
C THR A 296 8.79 -14.26 -5.63
N ALA A 297 8.17 -13.63 -6.61
CA ALA A 297 8.17 -12.17 -6.76
C ALA A 297 7.51 -11.47 -5.56
N TYR A 298 6.45 -12.04 -5.01
CA TYR A 298 5.83 -11.52 -3.79
C TYR A 298 6.79 -11.58 -2.59
N LYS A 299 7.53 -12.69 -2.40
CA LYS A 299 8.56 -12.76 -1.36
C LYS A 299 9.69 -11.74 -1.59
N MET A 300 10.10 -11.53 -2.85
CA MET A 300 11.06 -10.49 -3.19
C MET A 300 10.52 -9.10 -2.89
N SER A 301 9.25 -8.83 -3.20
CA SER A 301 8.62 -7.55 -2.87
C SER A 301 8.56 -7.32 -1.36
N ARG A 302 8.26 -8.35 -0.56
CA ARG A 302 8.32 -8.27 0.91
C ARG A 302 9.72 -7.97 1.41
N LEU A 303 10.75 -8.62 0.83
CA LEU A 303 12.14 -8.32 1.18
C LEU A 303 12.47 -6.84 0.89
N ILE A 304 12.14 -6.36 -0.32
CA ILE A 304 12.33 -4.94 -0.70
C ILE A 304 11.60 -4.02 0.27
N GLY A 305 10.33 -4.33 0.63
CA GLY A 305 9.52 -3.54 1.55
C GLY A 305 10.07 -3.44 2.97
N MET A 306 10.82 -4.46 3.42
CA MET A 306 11.40 -4.50 4.76
C MET A 306 12.82 -3.90 4.85
N GLU A 307 13.41 -3.51 3.72
CA GLU A 307 14.74 -2.93 3.70
C GLU A 307 14.72 -1.45 4.09
N SER A 308 15.74 -1.02 4.79
CA SER A 308 15.95 0.39 5.13
C SER A 308 16.61 1.19 4.00
N ARG A 309 16.81 0.59 2.85
CA ARG A 309 17.42 1.21 1.66
C ARG A 309 16.72 0.75 0.39
N VAL A 310 16.61 1.66 -0.55
CA VAL A 310 16.22 1.35 -1.93
C VAL A 310 17.30 1.91 -2.86
N GLY A 311 18.06 1.01 -3.49
CA GLY A 311 19.28 1.41 -4.20
C GLY A 311 20.25 2.13 -3.26
N ASP A 312 20.70 3.32 -3.65
CA ASP A 312 21.61 4.15 -2.84
C ASP A 312 20.90 4.99 -1.77
N VAL A 313 19.56 4.93 -1.70
CA VAL A 313 18.79 5.78 -0.81
C VAL A 313 18.54 5.11 0.52
N ASP A 314 18.98 5.78 1.60
CA ASP A 314 18.70 5.40 2.98
C ASP A 314 17.31 5.95 3.37
N LEU A 315 16.37 5.07 3.67
CA LEU A 315 15.01 5.40 4.05
C LEU A 315 14.86 5.72 5.55
N ARG A 316 15.90 5.58 6.34
CA ARG A 316 15.86 5.86 7.77
C ARG A 316 15.58 7.36 8.01
N VAL A 317 14.60 7.61 8.85
CA VAL A 317 14.23 8.98 9.28
C VAL A 317 15.37 9.59 10.10
N PHE A 318 15.97 8.77 10.98
CA PHE A 318 17.09 9.15 11.81
C PHE A 318 18.23 8.15 11.60
N LYS A 319 19.46 8.65 11.39
CA LYS A 319 20.62 7.78 11.15
C LYS A 319 20.93 6.83 12.31
N ASP A 320 20.54 7.22 13.51
CA ASP A 320 20.76 6.50 14.78
C ASP A 320 19.51 5.72 15.24
N ARG A 321 18.53 5.48 14.39
CA ARG A 321 17.29 4.78 14.70
C ARG A 321 16.92 3.77 13.61
N GLN A 322 16.03 2.83 13.97
CA GLN A 322 15.50 1.81 13.05
C GLN A 322 14.26 2.29 12.26
N TRP A 323 13.74 3.46 12.56
CA TRP A 323 12.56 4.01 11.90
C TRP A 323 12.84 4.41 10.46
N VAL A 324 12.08 3.85 9.53
CA VAL A 324 12.10 4.18 8.10
C VAL A 324 10.84 4.94 7.69
N ASN A 325 10.94 5.76 6.68
CA ASN A 325 9.80 6.48 6.11
C ASN A 325 9.84 6.43 4.58
N PRO A 326 9.02 5.58 3.98
CA PRO A 326 8.95 5.48 2.52
C PRO A 326 8.01 6.52 1.90
N VAL A 327 6.94 6.88 2.61
CA VAL A 327 5.85 7.69 2.06
C VAL A 327 6.29 9.13 1.85
N ASN A 328 6.90 9.73 2.87
CA ASN A 328 7.37 11.11 2.78
C ASN A 328 8.72 11.22 2.04
N ASN A 329 9.48 10.13 1.92
CA ASN A 329 10.72 10.09 1.16
C ASN A 329 10.51 10.23 -0.35
N VAL A 330 9.32 9.91 -0.86
CA VAL A 330 9.04 9.98 -2.30
C VAL A 330 9.07 11.41 -2.84
N SER A 331 8.83 12.42 -2.01
CA SER A 331 8.81 13.80 -2.51
C SER A 331 9.41 14.87 -1.60
N SER A 332 9.63 14.60 -0.32
CA SER A 332 9.98 15.68 0.61
C SER A 332 11.07 15.37 1.63
N LEU A 333 11.25 14.13 2.06
CA LEU A 333 12.41 13.74 2.88
C LEU A 333 13.68 13.58 2.05
N TRP A 334 13.54 13.52 0.75
CA TRP A 334 14.66 13.63 -0.17
C TRP A 334 14.72 15.07 -0.69
N PRO A 335 15.37 15.98 0.00
CA PRO A 335 15.56 17.34 -0.55
C PRO A 335 16.32 17.29 -1.87
N ASN A 336 16.83 16.12 -2.26
CA ASN A 336 17.43 15.81 -3.54
C ASN A 336 16.70 14.66 -4.26
N ALA A 337 15.52 14.21 -3.78
CA ALA A 337 14.78 13.15 -4.46
C ALA A 337 14.05 13.75 -5.64
N TYR A 338 14.40 13.24 -6.75
CA TYR A 338 13.83 13.58 -8.04
C TYR A 338 12.71 12.59 -8.43
N ILE A 339 12.21 11.80 -7.47
CA ILE A 339 11.15 10.81 -7.71
C ILE A 339 9.81 11.51 -7.55
N ASP A 340 9.03 11.50 -8.62
CA ASP A 340 7.66 12.00 -8.64
C ASP A 340 6.65 10.94 -8.16
N LEU A 341 5.37 11.30 -8.15
CA LEU A 341 4.29 10.40 -7.73
C LEU A 341 4.01 9.25 -8.73
N ASP A 342 4.70 9.21 -9.88
CA ASP A 342 4.76 8.09 -10.82
C ASP A 342 6.07 7.29 -10.68
N TRP A 343 6.85 7.53 -9.61
CA TRP A 343 8.11 6.83 -9.29
C TRP A 343 9.22 7.05 -10.34
N THR A 344 9.11 8.11 -11.10
CA THR A 344 10.15 8.51 -12.07
C THR A 344 11.18 9.38 -11.37
N ASP A 345 12.45 8.98 -11.44
CA ASP A 345 13.55 9.88 -11.14
C ASP A 345 13.58 10.99 -12.21
N THR A 346 13.12 12.17 -11.83
CA THR A 346 12.96 13.29 -12.77
C THR A 346 14.28 13.88 -13.21
N LYS A 347 15.40 13.60 -12.53
CA LYS A 347 16.73 14.03 -12.89
C LYS A 347 17.42 13.06 -13.84
N LEU A 348 17.28 11.76 -13.60
CA LEU A 348 17.95 10.70 -14.36
C LEU A 348 17.03 10.08 -15.41
N GLY A 349 15.73 10.34 -15.35
CA GLY A 349 14.75 9.96 -16.37
C GLY A 349 14.36 8.48 -16.37
N PHE A 350 14.62 7.74 -15.29
CA PHE A 350 14.18 6.34 -15.16
C PHE A 350 13.11 6.16 -14.08
N ARG A 351 12.27 5.16 -14.26
CA ARG A 351 11.32 4.76 -13.21
C ARG A 351 12.01 3.84 -12.21
N ASN A 352 12.04 4.27 -10.93
CA ASN A 352 12.59 3.46 -9.86
C ASN A 352 11.58 2.35 -9.47
N VAL A 353 11.76 1.17 -10.06
CA VAL A 353 10.85 0.02 -9.87
C VAL A 353 10.88 -0.45 -8.42
N ASP A 354 12.05 -0.51 -7.80
CA ASP A 354 12.19 -1.00 -6.42
C ASP A 354 11.54 -0.06 -5.41
N ALA A 355 11.68 1.26 -5.58
CA ALA A 355 10.98 2.24 -4.74
C ALA A 355 9.45 2.09 -4.88
N ARG A 356 8.95 1.83 -6.09
CA ARG A 356 7.55 1.57 -6.35
C ARG A 356 7.10 0.24 -5.76
N VAL A 357 7.89 -0.82 -5.87
CA VAL A 357 7.65 -2.11 -5.21
C VAL A 357 7.61 -1.92 -3.70
N TRP A 358 8.59 -1.22 -3.13
CA TRP A 358 8.65 -0.92 -1.71
C TRP A 358 7.34 -0.29 -1.21
N MET A 359 6.85 0.73 -1.93
CA MET A 359 5.60 1.39 -1.56
C MET A 359 4.39 0.44 -1.63
N PHE A 360 4.17 -0.23 -2.77
CA PHE A 360 2.93 -0.95 -3.01
C PHE A 360 2.92 -2.41 -2.53
N THR A 361 4.00 -2.89 -1.91
CA THR A 361 3.99 -4.13 -1.14
C THR A 361 3.46 -3.92 0.29
N ASP A 362 3.64 -2.72 0.85
CA ASP A 362 3.23 -2.38 2.22
C ASP A 362 2.04 -1.43 2.29
N TYR A 363 1.82 -0.61 1.25
CA TYR A 363 0.79 0.43 1.24
C TYR A 363 -0.11 0.34 0.02
N TYR A 364 -1.17 1.14 0.06
CA TYR A 364 -2.01 1.47 -1.08
C TYR A 364 -2.34 2.96 -1.04
N SER A 365 -2.63 3.53 -2.21
CA SER A 365 -2.88 4.95 -2.42
C SER A 365 -1.68 5.86 -2.10
N ILE A 366 -1.50 6.87 -2.89
CA ILE A 366 -0.55 7.97 -2.65
C ILE A 366 -1.11 9.26 -3.22
N SER A 367 -0.81 10.40 -2.59
CA SER A 367 -1.20 11.72 -3.10
C SER A 367 -0.25 12.79 -2.58
N PRO A 368 -0.23 13.98 -3.20
CA PRO A 368 0.50 15.12 -2.66
C PRO A 368 0.16 15.42 -1.19
N GLY A 369 -1.12 15.29 -0.82
CA GLY A 369 -1.57 15.52 0.56
C GLY A 369 -1.05 14.50 1.57
N MET A 370 -0.78 13.25 1.14
CA MET A 370 -0.18 12.23 2.00
C MET A 370 1.31 12.47 2.24
N VAL A 371 2.04 12.93 1.24
CA VAL A 371 3.50 13.09 1.31
C VAL A 371 3.94 14.50 1.68
N SER A 372 3.00 15.43 1.83
CA SER A 372 3.30 16.82 2.18
C SER A 372 3.92 16.92 3.57
N MET A 373 5.06 17.64 3.64
CA MET A 373 5.73 18.01 4.89
C MET A 373 5.34 19.43 5.31
N THR A 374 4.04 19.71 5.32
CA THR A 374 3.50 21.01 5.71
C THR A 374 2.95 20.92 7.14
N PRO A 375 3.39 21.78 8.07
CA PRO A 375 2.89 21.78 9.43
C PRO A 375 1.35 21.87 9.49
N GLY A 376 0.75 21.01 10.31
CA GLY A 376 -0.72 20.97 10.50
C GLY A 376 -1.51 20.32 9.37
N LYS A 377 -0.86 19.75 8.34
CA LYS A 377 -1.52 19.07 7.21
C LYS A 377 -1.02 17.66 7.02
N GLY A 378 -1.91 16.77 6.54
CA GLY A 378 -1.58 15.40 6.20
C GLY A 378 -1.19 14.52 7.39
N ALA A 379 -0.28 13.58 7.16
CA ALA A 379 0.24 12.68 8.18
C ALA A 379 1.73 12.40 7.93
N PHE A 380 2.46 12.15 9.01
CA PHE A 380 3.84 11.69 8.97
C PHE A 380 3.91 10.25 9.49
N TYR A 381 4.60 9.38 8.76
CA TYR A 381 4.66 7.96 9.03
C TYR A 381 6.09 7.54 9.36
N MET A 382 6.26 6.70 10.36
CA MET A 382 7.53 6.04 10.68
C MET A 382 7.27 4.55 10.88
N ILE A 383 8.06 3.70 10.22
CA ILE A 383 7.91 2.24 10.26
C ILE A 383 9.12 1.63 10.94
N ALA A 384 8.88 0.67 11.82
CA ALA A 384 9.92 -0.14 12.43
C ALA A 384 9.67 -1.63 12.12
N PHE A 385 10.57 -2.24 11.38
CA PHE A 385 10.61 -3.69 11.14
C PHE A 385 11.52 -4.41 12.14
N LYS A 386 12.42 -3.66 12.76
CA LYS A 386 13.51 -4.16 13.63
C LYS A 386 13.50 -3.47 14.98
N ASP A 387 13.99 -4.19 15.98
CA ASP A 387 14.25 -3.65 17.30
C ASP A 387 15.52 -2.74 17.32
N ALA A 388 15.79 -2.10 18.46
CA ALA A 388 16.90 -1.18 18.65
C ALA A 388 18.27 -1.75 18.28
N VAL A 389 18.46 -3.07 18.35
CA VAL A 389 19.73 -3.74 18.03
C VAL A 389 19.72 -4.38 16.63
N GLY A 390 18.67 -4.19 15.85
CA GLY A 390 18.57 -4.61 14.45
C GLY A 390 17.99 -6.01 14.21
N ASN A 391 17.43 -6.67 15.23
CA ASN A 391 16.69 -7.92 15.04
C ASN A 391 15.28 -7.66 14.56
N TRP A 392 14.73 -8.59 13.76
CA TRP A 392 13.33 -8.56 13.36
C TRP A 392 12.41 -8.59 14.57
N LEU A 393 11.31 -7.83 14.51
CA LEU A 393 10.29 -7.85 15.55
C LEU A 393 9.54 -9.19 15.53
N ASP A 394 9.48 -9.84 16.68
CA ASP A 394 8.92 -11.18 16.85
C ASP A 394 7.87 -11.17 17.96
N GLY A 395 6.68 -11.69 17.65
CA GLY A 395 5.54 -11.68 18.57
C GLY A 395 5.70 -12.49 19.85
N GLN A 396 6.70 -13.39 19.93
CA GLN A 396 6.99 -14.12 21.17
C GLN A 396 7.75 -13.29 22.22
N ASN A 397 8.39 -12.20 21.79
CA ASN A 397 9.17 -11.32 22.66
C ASN A 397 8.30 -10.19 23.22
N THR A 398 8.77 -9.63 24.34
CA THR A 398 8.22 -8.42 24.92
C THR A 398 9.10 -7.24 24.58
N TYR A 399 8.49 -6.13 24.20
CA TYR A 399 9.19 -4.90 23.86
C TYR A 399 8.55 -3.69 24.53
N THR A 400 9.33 -2.61 24.61
CA THR A 400 8.83 -1.28 24.98
C THR A 400 9.12 -0.28 23.85
N LEU A 401 8.25 0.70 23.69
CA LEU A 401 8.43 1.83 22.83
C LEU A 401 8.24 3.12 23.64
N HIS A 402 9.30 3.87 23.82
CA HIS A 402 9.27 5.16 24.50
C HIS A 402 8.99 6.30 23.51
N LEU A 403 7.89 6.99 23.73
CA LEU A 403 7.51 8.20 22.99
C LEU A 403 7.75 9.41 23.93
N PRO A 404 8.74 10.26 23.66
CA PRO A 404 9.00 11.44 24.46
C PRO A 404 7.79 12.36 24.56
N LYS A 405 7.71 13.17 25.61
CA LYS A 405 6.64 14.17 25.75
C LYS A 405 6.51 15.05 24.51
N ASP A 406 5.40 15.78 24.43
CA ASP A 406 5.11 16.74 23.36
C ASP A 406 5.12 16.09 21.95
N ILE A 407 4.50 14.91 21.83
CA ILE A 407 4.38 14.19 20.55
C ILE A 407 3.82 15.14 19.49
N PRO A 408 4.55 15.38 18.37
CA PRO A 408 4.27 16.47 17.45
C PRO A 408 3.15 16.16 16.44
N ALA A 409 1.95 15.92 16.95
CA ALA A 409 0.74 15.62 16.19
C ALA A 409 -0.39 16.53 16.67
N ALA A 410 -0.78 17.53 15.87
CA ALA A 410 -1.83 18.48 16.27
C ALA A 410 -3.19 17.83 16.48
N LEU A 411 -3.51 16.80 15.67
CA LEU A 411 -4.75 16.03 15.84
C LEU A 411 -4.53 14.88 16.83
N PHE A 412 -3.89 13.83 16.40
CA PHE A 412 -3.58 12.67 17.21
C PHE A 412 -2.41 11.87 16.63
N TRP A 413 -1.92 10.92 17.40
CA TRP A 413 -0.92 9.94 16.99
C TRP A 413 -1.40 8.52 17.27
N SER A 414 -0.85 7.53 16.57
CA SER A 414 -1.11 6.12 16.84
C SER A 414 0.09 5.26 16.49
N VAL A 415 0.19 4.10 17.15
CA VAL A 415 1.06 2.99 16.78
C VAL A 415 0.17 1.81 16.42
N THR A 416 0.34 1.27 15.22
CA THR A 416 -0.43 0.14 14.70
C THR A 416 0.51 -0.99 14.32
N LEU A 417 0.15 -2.23 14.66
CA LEU A 417 0.92 -3.44 14.36
C LEU A 417 0.37 -4.15 13.13
N TYR A 418 1.27 -4.71 12.33
CA TYR A 418 0.97 -5.37 11.06
C TYR A 418 1.70 -6.70 10.93
N GLU A 419 1.11 -7.64 10.19
CA GLU A 419 1.74 -8.90 9.80
C GLU A 419 2.97 -8.66 8.94
N ALA A 420 4.10 -9.25 9.31
CA ALA A 420 5.31 -9.16 8.50
C ALA A 420 5.16 -9.88 7.15
N GLU A 421 4.33 -10.91 7.07
CA GLU A 421 4.15 -11.73 5.88
C GLU A 421 3.45 -10.99 4.74
N ASN A 422 2.41 -10.19 5.04
CA ASN A 422 1.53 -9.63 4.01
C ASN A 422 1.09 -8.20 4.24
N ALA A 423 1.60 -7.55 5.29
CA ALA A 423 1.28 -6.18 5.70
C ALA A 423 -0.20 -5.95 6.09
N SER A 424 -1.00 -6.97 6.30
CA SER A 424 -2.35 -6.80 6.86
C SER A 424 -2.30 -6.40 8.34
N GLY A 425 -3.40 -5.91 8.89
CA GLY A 425 -3.50 -5.66 10.33
C GLY A 425 -3.19 -6.93 11.13
N LEU A 426 -2.36 -6.82 12.17
CA LEU A 426 -2.01 -7.96 13.01
C LEU A 426 -3.25 -8.47 13.75
N ASP A 427 -3.70 -9.68 13.44
CA ASP A 427 -4.77 -10.34 14.20
C ASP A 427 -4.21 -10.83 15.53
N ASN A 428 -4.26 -9.96 16.52
CA ASN A 428 -3.64 -10.15 17.83
C ASN A 428 -4.66 -10.42 18.96
N GLY A 429 -5.93 -10.65 18.62
CA GLY A 429 -7.00 -10.88 19.59
C GLY A 429 -7.56 -9.61 20.25
N GLN A 430 -6.97 -8.44 20.00
CA GLN A 430 -7.56 -7.15 20.39
C GLN A 430 -8.54 -6.67 19.31
N PRO A 431 -9.53 -5.81 19.65
CA PRO A 431 -10.47 -5.28 18.65
C PRO A 431 -9.77 -4.59 17.47
N PHE A 432 -8.66 -3.92 17.76
CA PHE A 432 -7.82 -3.26 16.78
C PHE A 432 -6.34 -3.39 17.19
N PRO A 433 -5.43 -3.69 16.26
CA PRO A 433 -3.99 -3.74 16.53
C PRO A 433 -3.38 -2.33 16.58
N SER A 434 -4.07 -1.37 17.16
CA SER A 434 -3.70 0.05 17.19
C SER A 434 -3.94 0.66 18.56
N LEU A 435 -2.97 1.48 19.01
CA LEU A 435 -3.04 2.24 20.23
C LEU A 435 -2.46 3.64 20.01
N GLY A 436 -3.17 4.65 20.46
CA GLY A 436 -2.73 6.03 20.29
C GLY A 436 -3.44 7.01 21.22
N LYS A 437 -3.29 8.30 20.91
CA LYS A 437 -3.85 9.40 21.71
C LYS A 437 -5.35 9.23 22.04
N LEU A 438 -6.12 8.74 21.06
CA LEU A 438 -7.58 8.56 21.23
C LEU A 438 -7.95 7.43 22.22
N ASN A 439 -7.02 6.54 22.52
CA ASN A 439 -7.19 5.49 23.55
C ASN A 439 -6.88 5.99 24.95
N ASN A 440 -6.43 7.23 25.12
CA ASN A 440 -6.03 7.83 26.41
C ASN A 440 -5.00 6.98 27.16
N PRO A 441 -3.84 6.66 26.56
CA PRO A 441 -2.79 5.90 27.22
C PRO A 441 -2.28 6.67 28.45
N VAL A 442 -1.82 5.92 29.45
CA VAL A 442 -1.23 6.49 30.65
C VAL A 442 0.12 7.12 30.32
N GLN A 443 0.31 8.39 30.71
CA GLN A 443 1.57 9.08 30.59
C GLN A 443 2.44 8.89 31.85
N GLU A 444 3.73 8.87 31.67
CA GLU A 444 4.71 8.92 32.77
C GLU A 444 4.74 10.33 33.41
N SER A 445 5.36 10.46 34.57
CA SER A 445 5.41 11.72 35.33
C SER A 445 6.10 12.91 34.60
N ASP A 446 6.95 12.59 33.62
CA ASP A 446 7.62 13.58 32.76
C ASP A 446 6.80 13.95 31.51
N GLY A 447 5.61 13.35 31.33
CA GLY A 447 4.73 13.55 30.18
C GLY A 447 5.03 12.64 28.99
N SER A 448 6.02 11.77 29.07
CA SER A 448 6.28 10.76 28.04
C SER A 448 5.25 9.63 28.06
N THR A 449 5.21 8.81 27.01
CA THR A 449 4.35 7.63 26.95
C THR A 449 5.17 6.41 26.63
N ILE A 450 5.07 5.37 27.46
CA ILE A 450 5.70 4.08 27.20
C ILE A 450 4.62 3.10 26.75
N LEU A 451 4.75 2.58 25.53
CA LEU A 451 3.92 1.49 25.03
C LEU A 451 4.62 0.15 25.27
N HIS A 452 3.85 -0.83 25.66
CA HIS A 452 4.28 -2.21 25.85
C HIS A 452 3.75 -3.06 24.69
N ILE A 453 4.63 -3.81 24.05
CA ILE A 453 4.29 -4.66 22.89
C ILE A 453 4.72 -6.09 23.22
N GLY A 454 3.82 -7.03 23.22
CA GLY A 454 4.17 -8.40 23.54
C GLY A 454 2.97 -9.31 23.80
N PRO A 455 3.21 -10.64 24.01
CA PRO A 455 2.14 -11.62 24.09
C PRO A 455 1.29 -11.52 25.36
N LYS A 456 1.76 -10.79 26.38
CA LYS A 456 1.05 -10.60 27.64
C LYS A 456 1.09 -9.15 28.08
N ALA A 457 -0.04 -8.65 28.57
CA ALA A 457 -0.09 -7.34 29.20
C ALA A 457 0.77 -7.33 30.47
N PRO A 458 1.63 -6.32 30.66
CA PRO A 458 2.31 -6.13 31.94
C PRO A 458 1.28 -5.77 33.03
N ALA A 459 1.57 -6.14 34.27
CA ALA A 459 0.71 -5.79 35.39
C ALA A 459 0.47 -4.26 35.44
N GLU A 460 -0.78 -3.86 35.59
CA GLU A 460 -1.22 -2.44 35.70
C GLU A 460 -0.88 -1.54 34.47
N LYS A 461 -0.47 -2.14 33.35
CA LYS A 461 -0.09 -1.42 32.11
C LYS A 461 -0.96 -1.80 30.89
N ASP A 462 -2.11 -2.40 31.10
CA ASP A 462 -3.04 -2.86 30.06
C ASP A 462 -3.52 -1.75 29.12
N LYS A 463 -3.63 -0.51 29.61
CA LYS A 463 -3.98 0.66 28.78
C LYS A 463 -2.92 1.07 27.78
N ASN A 464 -1.66 0.71 28.01
CA ASN A 464 -0.52 1.01 27.16
C ASN A 464 0.00 -0.23 26.45
N TRP A 465 -0.81 -1.29 26.31
CA TRP A 465 -0.37 -2.56 25.78
C TRP A 465 -0.98 -2.87 24.41
N LEU A 466 -0.11 -3.29 23.50
CA LEU A 466 -0.43 -3.89 22.20
C LEU A 466 -0.05 -5.36 22.23
N ALA A 467 -1.02 -6.23 22.03
CA ALA A 467 -0.81 -7.67 22.01
C ALA A 467 -0.06 -8.11 20.75
N THR A 468 0.76 -9.17 20.89
CA THR A 468 1.37 -9.86 19.75
C THR A 468 1.18 -11.36 19.89
N PRO A 469 0.84 -12.08 18.79
CA PRO A 469 0.74 -13.54 18.81
C PRO A 469 2.15 -14.16 18.74
N PRO A 470 2.49 -15.11 19.64
CA PRO A 470 3.76 -15.84 19.57
C PRO A 470 3.96 -16.56 18.23
N GLY A 471 5.19 -16.59 17.74
CA GLY A 471 5.56 -17.27 16.50
C GLY A 471 5.19 -16.53 15.21
N ARG A 472 4.75 -15.27 15.32
CA ARG A 472 4.46 -14.39 14.16
C ARG A 472 5.37 -13.17 14.18
N GLY A 473 6.05 -12.92 13.05
CA GLY A 473 6.77 -11.68 12.83
C GLY A 473 5.80 -10.54 12.56
N TYR A 474 6.13 -9.34 13.03
CA TYR A 474 5.32 -8.16 12.82
C TYR A 474 6.17 -6.93 12.56
N PHE A 475 5.54 -5.84 12.15
CA PHE A 475 6.15 -4.52 12.13
C PHE A 475 5.19 -3.48 12.70
N ALA A 476 5.71 -2.32 13.05
CA ALA A 476 4.94 -1.25 13.65
C ALA A 476 4.99 0.01 12.79
N ILE A 477 3.87 0.72 12.71
CA ILE A 477 3.81 2.06 12.10
C ILE A 477 3.38 3.06 13.17
N LEU A 478 4.25 4.04 13.44
CA LEU A 478 3.91 5.26 14.18
C LEU A 478 3.40 6.31 13.19
N ARG A 479 2.19 6.81 13.41
CA ARG A 479 1.55 7.84 12.59
C ARG A 479 1.35 9.11 13.41
N LEU A 480 1.74 10.25 12.85
CA LEU A 480 1.49 11.57 13.40
C LEU A 480 0.53 12.31 12.46
N TYR A 481 -0.69 12.57 12.92
CA TYR A 481 -1.71 13.25 12.11
C TYR A 481 -1.68 14.76 12.35
N ALA A 482 -1.69 15.53 11.25
CA ALA A 482 -1.40 16.96 11.25
C ALA A 482 -0.06 17.22 11.97
N PRO A 483 1.08 16.70 11.44
CA PRO A 483 2.38 16.82 12.10
C PRO A 483 2.73 18.29 12.31
N THR A 484 3.37 18.59 13.45
CA THR A 484 3.86 19.93 13.75
C THR A 484 5.34 20.07 13.42
N GLU A 485 5.88 21.29 13.51
CA GLU A 485 7.28 21.59 13.19
C GLU A 485 8.31 20.58 13.73
N PRO A 486 8.25 20.09 15.01
CA PRO A 486 9.24 19.15 15.51
C PRO A 486 9.22 17.78 14.81
N ALA A 487 8.11 17.37 14.19
CA ALA A 487 8.08 16.17 13.36
C ALA A 487 8.75 16.42 12.00
N ILE A 488 8.47 17.55 11.39
CA ILE A 488 8.90 17.90 10.03
C ILE A 488 10.40 18.20 9.98
N ASN A 489 10.91 18.95 10.95
CA ASN A 489 12.34 19.24 11.07
C ASN A 489 13.13 18.17 11.83
N MET A 490 12.46 17.05 12.22
CA MET A 490 13.04 15.88 12.85
C MET A 490 13.76 16.17 14.18
N THR A 491 13.32 17.21 14.93
CA THR A 491 13.85 17.52 16.25
C THR A 491 13.21 16.68 17.36
N TRP A 492 11.99 16.19 17.16
CA TRP A 492 11.39 15.19 18.02
C TRP A 492 11.72 13.78 17.49
N LYS A 493 12.27 12.92 18.35
CA LYS A 493 12.67 11.56 17.99
C LYS A 493 11.96 10.56 18.91
N PRO A 494 11.19 9.59 18.37
CA PRO A 494 10.73 8.45 19.16
C PRO A 494 11.92 7.58 19.57
N GLY A 495 11.80 6.85 20.66
CA GLY A 495 12.68 5.72 20.95
C GLY A 495 12.59 4.66 19.86
N ASP A 496 13.56 3.78 19.75
CA ASP A 496 13.40 2.54 19.02
C ASP A 496 12.56 1.55 19.82
N ILE A 497 12.06 0.50 19.16
CA ILE A 497 11.39 -0.60 19.84
C ILE A 497 12.45 -1.45 20.53
N GLU A 498 12.47 -1.46 21.86
CA GLU A 498 13.48 -2.09 22.67
C GLU A 498 12.98 -3.41 23.26
N LYS A 499 13.74 -4.49 23.08
CA LYS A 499 13.42 -5.79 23.69
C LYS A 499 13.60 -5.73 25.21
N VAL A 500 12.60 -6.16 25.94
CA VAL A 500 12.67 -6.33 27.39
C VAL A 500 13.30 -7.69 27.70
N ASN A 501 14.36 -7.68 28.52
CA ASN A 501 15.09 -8.89 28.92
C ASN A 501 14.33 -9.67 30.02
#